data_6ab69b7ad719241a1e306ab299efbab9
#
_entry.id   6ab69b7ad719241a1e306ab299efbab9
#
_cell.length_a   1.000
_cell.length_b   1.000
_cell.length_c   1.000
_cell.angle_alpha   90.00
_cell.angle_beta   90.00
_cell.angle_gamma   90.00
#
_symmetry.space_group_name_H-M   'P 1'
#
loop_
_entity.id
_entity.type
_entity.pdbx_description
1 polymer ?
#
loop_
_entity_poly.entity_id
_entity_poly.type
_entity_poly.pdbx_seq_one_letter_code
_entity_poly.pdbx_strand_id
1 'polypeptide(L)'
;MAPVEEKADERRSANVSNLKAKLLEKILAHRPRTTKLVKEQGKIVIDQVTIDQCIGGARDIRSLVTDISYLDPQEGIRFRGKTIPETFAALPKVPGSDYPYVEGFWYFLMTGDVPTKEEALAVVADFKARASVPKYVFDVLRAMPRDSHPMAMFSAAILSMQRESLFVKRYNEGMKKTE
;
A
#
# COMPACT_ATOMS: atom_id res chain seq x y z
N MET A 1 -21.63 19.42 -23.65
CA MET A 1 -20.40 18.61 -23.70
C MET A 1 -20.28 17.80 -22.43
N ALA A 2 -21.07 16.75 -22.29
CA ALA A 2 -21.03 15.90 -21.08
C ALA A 2 -21.15 14.38 -21.35
N PRO A 3 -20.58 13.77 -22.38
CA PRO A 3 -20.61 12.31 -22.51
C PRO A 3 -19.26 11.62 -22.35
N VAL A 4 -18.15 12.33 -22.15
CA VAL A 4 -16.81 11.70 -22.10
C VAL A 4 -16.43 11.27 -20.70
N GLU A 5 -16.85 12.01 -19.68
CA GLU A 5 -16.56 11.68 -18.26
C GLU A 5 -17.43 10.53 -17.75
N GLU A 6 -18.71 10.49 -18.14
CA GLU A 6 -19.65 9.44 -17.73
C GLU A 6 -19.27 8.06 -18.29
N LYS A 7 -18.82 7.99 -19.56
CA LYS A 7 -18.29 6.75 -20.16
C LYS A 7 -16.94 6.32 -19.62
N ALA A 8 -16.14 7.24 -19.09
CA ALA A 8 -14.89 6.91 -18.41
C ALA A 8 -15.16 6.29 -17.02
N ASP A 9 -16.20 6.74 -16.35
CA ASP A 9 -16.59 6.22 -15.03
C ASP A 9 -17.30 4.84 -15.13
N GLU A 10 -18.13 4.63 -16.16
CA GLU A 10 -18.71 3.32 -16.44
C GLU A 10 -17.67 2.26 -16.85
N ARG A 11 -16.64 2.63 -17.61
CA ARG A 11 -15.50 1.75 -17.93
C ARG A 11 -14.61 1.46 -16.70
N ARG A 12 -14.57 2.37 -15.73
CA ARG A 12 -13.92 2.16 -14.43
C ARG A 12 -14.66 1.15 -13.57
N SER A 13 -15.99 1.07 -13.65
CA SER A 13 -16.80 0.15 -12.85
C SER A 13 -16.74 -1.31 -13.33
N ALA A 14 -16.50 -1.53 -14.63
CA ALA A 14 -16.55 -2.87 -15.23
C ALA A 14 -15.30 -3.75 -15.00
N ASN A 15 -14.19 -3.17 -14.48
CA ASN A 15 -12.92 -3.91 -14.23
C ASN A 15 -12.32 -3.62 -12.85
N VAL A 16 -13.16 -3.32 -11.85
CA VAL A 16 -12.68 -3.09 -10.49
C VAL A 16 -12.26 -4.42 -9.87
N SER A 17 -10.98 -4.55 -9.51
CA SER A 17 -10.52 -5.70 -8.73
C SER A 17 -11.31 -5.81 -7.43
N ASN A 18 -11.47 -7.03 -6.89
CA ASN A 18 -12.10 -7.26 -5.59
C ASN A 18 -11.25 -6.76 -4.41
N LEU A 19 -10.04 -6.23 -4.68
CA LEU A 19 -9.07 -5.78 -3.68
C LEU A 19 -9.69 -4.81 -2.67
N LYS A 20 -10.45 -3.80 -3.14
CA LYS A 20 -11.10 -2.82 -2.25
C LYS A 20 -12.12 -3.47 -1.32
N ALA A 21 -12.94 -4.37 -1.83
CA ALA A 21 -13.95 -5.08 -1.04
C ALA A 21 -13.29 -6.00 0.00
N LYS A 22 -12.27 -6.75 -0.41
CA LYS A 22 -11.48 -7.61 0.48
C LYS A 22 -10.75 -6.81 1.55
N LEU A 23 -10.14 -5.68 1.19
CA LEU A 23 -9.48 -4.83 2.16
C LEU A 23 -10.48 -4.27 3.20
N LEU A 24 -11.65 -3.84 2.77
CA LEU A 24 -12.71 -3.38 3.67
C LEU A 24 -13.15 -4.51 4.64
N GLU A 25 -13.37 -5.72 4.15
CA GLU A 25 -13.68 -6.91 4.97
C GLU A 25 -12.61 -7.12 6.06
N LYS A 26 -11.32 -7.10 5.67
CA LYS A 26 -10.19 -7.26 6.61
C LYS A 26 -10.13 -6.13 7.64
N ILE A 27 -10.33 -4.89 7.24
CA ILE A 27 -10.34 -3.73 8.15
C ILE A 27 -11.46 -3.87 9.16
N LEU A 28 -12.68 -4.21 8.72
CA LEU A 28 -13.84 -4.39 9.60
C LEU A 28 -13.65 -5.54 10.58
N ALA A 29 -12.99 -6.62 10.18
CA ALA A 29 -12.67 -7.74 11.05
C ALA A 29 -11.55 -7.42 12.06
N HIS A 30 -10.53 -6.67 11.62
CA HIS A 30 -9.33 -6.38 12.44
C HIS A 30 -9.57 -5.26 13.48
N ARG A 31 -10.27 -4.20 13.11
CA ARG A 31 -10.51 -3.03 13.96
C ARG A 31 -11.11 -3.36 15.34
N PRO A 32 -12.17 -4.19 15.47
CA PRO A 32 -12.71 -4.56 16.77
C PRO A 32 -11.72 -5.31 17.66
N ARG A 33 -10.88 -6.18 17.06
CA ARG A 33 -9.85 -6.95 17.79
C ARG A 33 -8.81 -6.03 18.38
N THR A 34 -8.31 -5.07 17.60
CA THR A 34 -7.32 -4.08 18.07
C THR A 34 -7.92 -3.18 19.14
N THR A 35 -9.15 -2.71 18.96
CA THR A 35 -9.85 -1.89 19.95
C THR A 35 -10.05 -2.64 21.26
N LYS A 36 -10.45 -3.91 21.21
CA LYS A 36 -10.60 -4.77 22.37
C LYS A 36 -9.26 -4.98 23.10
N LEU A 37 -8.19 -5.30 22.35
CA LEU A 37 -6.85 -5.47 22.90
C LEU A 37 -6.39 -4.23 23.69
N VAL A 38 -6.51 -3.05 23.09
CA VAL A 38 -6.13 -1.78 23.73
C VAL A 38 -7.00 -1.51 24.97
N LYS A 39 -8.30 -1.78 24.90
CA LYS A 39 -9.21 -1.56 26.03
C LYS A 39 -8.92 -2.48 27.21
N GLU A 40 -8.64 -3.74 26.95
CA GLU A 40 -8.48 -4.78 28.00
C GLU A 40 -7.05 -4.89 28.50
N GLN A 41 -6.06 -4.71 27.63
CA GLN A 41 -4.65 -5.00 27.93
C GLN A 41 -3.70 -3.82 27.66
N GLY A 42 -4.19 -2.67 27.27
CA GLY A 42 -3.36 -1.53 26.86
C GLY A 42 -2.46 -0.93 27.93
N LYS A 43 -2.63 -1.32 29.22
CA LYS A 43 -1.79 -0.87 30.34
C LYS A 43 -0.74 -1.92 30.76
N ILE A 44 -0.70 -3.07 30.09
CA ILE A 44 0.31 -4.10 30.39
C ILE A 44 1.67 -3.57 29.94
N VAL A 45 2.66 -3.61 30.85
CA VAL A 45 4.04 -3.31 30.52
C VAL A 45 4.63 -4.51 29.79
N ILE A 46 5.04 -4.32 28.54
CA ILE A 46 5.59 -5.39 27.69
C ILE A 46 7.12 -5.37 27.61
N ASP A 47 7.73 -4.23 27.97
CA ASP A 47 9.17 -4.06 27.94
C ASP A 47 9.60 -2.89 28.83
N GLN A 48 10.92 -2.80 29.13
CA GLN A 48 11.55 -1.68 29.81
C GLN A 48 12.57 -1.06 28.88
N VAL A 49 12.62 0.27 28.80
CA VAL A 49 13.49 1.00 27.91
C VAL A 49 14.66 1.60 28.68
N THR A 50 15.88 1.39 28.21
CA THR A 50 17.10 1.96 28.79
C THR A 50 17.47 3.29 28.12
N ILE A 51 18.30 4.08 28.80
CA ILE A 51 18.84 5.32 28.24
C ILE A 51 19.68 5.04 26.98
N ASP A 52 20.45 3.95 26.99
CA ASP A 52 21.27 3.55 25.85
C ASP A 52 20.42 3.26 24.59
N GLN A 53 19.29 2.57 24.77
CA GLN A 53 18.35 2.32 23.67
C GLN A 53 17.75 3.62 23.12
N CYS A 54 17.44 4.60 23.98
CA CYS A 54 16.93 5.90 23.55
C CYS A 54 17.98 6.69 22.75
N ILE A 55 19.22 6.74 23.23
CA ILE A 55 20.35 7.41 22.53
C ILE A 55 20.67 6.68 21.23
N GLY A 56 20.59 5.35 21.22
CA GLY A 56 20.84 4.49 20.06
C GLY A 56 19.75 4.50 18.98
N GLY A 57 18.73 5.38 19.08
CA GLY A 57 17.66 5.52 18.11
C GLY A 57 16.55 4.45 18.26
N ALA A 58 16.16 4.15 19.50
CA ALA A 58 15.10 3.21 19.85
C ALA A 58 15.40 1.77 19.39
N ARG A 59 16.67 1.35 19.46
CA ARG A 59 17.07 -0.03 19.13
C ARG A 59 16.36 -1.03 19.99
N ASP A 60 15.82 -2.07 19.34
CA ASP A 60 15.11 -3.19 19.98
C ASP A 60 13.94 -2.80 20.89
N ILE A 61 13.46 -1.56 20.78
CA ILE A 61 12.25 -1.12 21.48
C ILE A 61 11.01 -1.61 20.71
N ARG A 62 10.15 -2.35 21.39
CA ARG A 62 8.87 -2.83 20.82
C ARG A 62 7.84 -1.72 20.77
N SER A 63 7.91 -0.87 19.75
CA SER A 63 7.05 0.33 19.61
C SER A 63 5.94 0.17 18.57
N LEU A 64 5.92 -0.94 17.81
CA LEU A 64 4.98 -1.15 16.72
C LEU A 64 4.40 -2.57 16.75
N VAL A 65 3.08 -2.67 16.56
CA VAL A 65 2.40 -3.93 16.25
C VAL A 65 2.04 -3.93 14.77
N THR A 66 2.59 -4.86 14.03
CA THR A 66 2.31 -5.05 12.60
C THR A 66 2.22 -6.53 12.27
N ASP A 67 1.32 -6.88 11.37
CA ASP A 67 1.15 -8.22 10.79
C ASP A 67 1.45 -8.25 9.28
N ILE A 68 1.90 -7.11 8.71
CA ILE A 68 2.17 -7.00 7.27
C ILE A 68 3.57 -7.49 6.93
N SER A 69 4.58 -6.99 7.63
CA SER A 69 5.97 -7.40 7.42
C SER A 69 6.77 -7.30 8.71
N TYR A 70 7.76 -8.16 8.82
CA TYR A 70 8.70 -8.16 9.93
C TYR A 70 10.10 -8.44 9.40
N LEU A 71 11.06 -7.60 9.75
CA LEU A 71 12.47 -7.81 9.44
C LEU A 71 13.19 -8.37 10.66
N ASP A 72 13.46 -9.67 10.62
CA ASP A 72 14.27 -10.33 11.60
C ASP A 72 15.76 -10.10 11.30
N PRO A 73 16.60 -9.71 12.28
CA PRO A 73 18.02 -9.45 12.06
C PRO A 73 18.83 -10.69 11.70
N GLN A 74 18.35 -11.91 11.99
CA GLN A 74 19.02 -13.17 11.70
C GLN A 74 18.43 -13.89 10.48
N GLU A 75 17.11 -13.88 10.33
CA GLU A 75 16.41 -14.60 9.26
C GLU A 75 16.11 -13.73 8.05
N GLY A 76 16.09 -12.41 8.19
CA GLY A 76 15.67 -11.47 7.17
C GLY A 76 14.18 -11.16 7.18
N ILE A 77 13.67 -10.63 6.06
CA ILE A 77 12.30 -10.14 5.99
C ILE A 77 11.27 -11.26 5.82
N ARG A 78 10.14 -11.11 6.52
CA ARG A 78 8.93 -11.91 6.33
C ARG A 78 7.77 -11.00 5.91
N PHE A 79 6.96 -11.48 4.95
CA PHE A 79 5.75 -10.83 4.47
C PHE A 79 4.53 -11.65 4.87
N ARG A 80 3.65 -11.09 5.71
CA ARG A 80 2.51 -11.83 6.26
C ARG A 80 2.93 -13.19 6.85
N GLY A 81 4.08 -13.22 7.53
CA GLY A 81 4.66 -14.42 8.13
C GLY A 81 5.47 -15.33 7.19
N LYS A 82 5.45 -15.10 5.88
CA LYS A 82 6.19 -15.88 4.87
C LYS A 82 7.55 -15.27 4.56
N THR A 83 8.55 -16.10 4.39
CA THR A 83 9.86 -15.71 3.84
C THR A 83 9.74 -15.33 2.37
N ILE A 84 10.80 -14.76 1.78
CA ILE A 84 10.83 -14.44 0.34
C ILE A 84 10.60 -15.69 -0.52
N PRO A 85 11.32 -16.83 -0.32
CA PRO A 85 11.06 -18.03 -1.11
C PRO A 85 9.63 -18.58 -0.95
N GLU A 86 9.09 -18.60 0.27
CA GLU A 86 7.72 -19.06 0.52
C GLU A 86 6.69 -18.14 -0.14
N THR A 87 6.94 -16.83 -0.15
CA THR A 87 6.08 -15.85 -0.83
C THR A 87 6.12 -16.06 -2.34
N PHE A 88 7.32 -16.26 -2.92
CA PHE A 88 7.48 -16.57 -4.34
C PHE A 88 6.79 -17.88 -4.75
N ALA A 89 6.86 -18.91 -3.90
CA ALA A 89 6.20 -20.19 -4.17
C ALA A 89 4.68 -20.11 -4.09
N ALA A 90 4.14 -19.27 -3.19
CA ALA A 90 2.71 -19.17 -2.96
C ALA A 90 1.97 -18.32 -4.00
N LEU A 91 2.62 -17.29 -4.56
CA LEU A 91 1.97 -16.33 -5.45
C LEU A 91 1.84 -16.82 -6.90
N PRO A 92 0.78 -16.41 -7.63
CA PRO A 92 0.62 -16.73 -9.04
C PRO A 92 1.74 -16.10 -9.87
N LYS A 93 2.32 -16.91 -10.76
CA LYS A 93 3.48 -16.54 -11.57
C LYS A 93 3.08 -16.00 -12.94
N VAL A 94 3.93 -15.14 -13.47
CA VAL A 94 3.83 -14.66 -14.85
C VAL A 94 4.12 -15.82 -15.80
N PRO A 95 3.34 -16.04 -16.86
CA PRO A 95 3.61 -17.09 -17.84
C PRO A 95 5.03 -17.02 -18.41
N GLY A 96 5.74 -18.13 -18.38
CA GLY A 96 7.12 -18.22 -18.86
C GLY A 96 8.17 -17.59 -17.95
N SER A 97 7.83 -17.27 -16.70
CA SER A 97 8.72 -16.71 -15.71
C SER A 97 8.59 -17.42 -14.35
N ASP A 98 9.67 -17.46 -13.58
CA ASP A 98 9.67 -17.91 -12.19
C ASP A 98 9.18 -16.84 -11.20
N TYR A 99 8.99 -15.62 -11.68
CA TYR A 99 8.59 -14.50 -10.85
C TYR A 99 7.07 -14.35 -10.77
N PRO A 100 6.53 -14.03 -9.56
CA PRO A 100 5.12 -13.73 -9.40
C PRO A 100 4.74 -12.38 -10.02
N TYR A 101 3.43 -12.18 -10.23
CA TYR A 101 2.90 -10.85 -10.52
C TYR A 101 3.13 -9.92 -9.34
N VAL A 102 3.70 -8.73 -9.58
CA VAL A 102 3.92 -7.70 -8.55
C VAL A 102 2.60 -7.27 -7.92
N GLU A 103 1.55 -7.15 -8.73
CA GLU A 103 0.20 -6.80 -8.29
C GLU A 103 -0.42 -7.91 -7.43
N GLY A 104 -0.07 -9.17 -7.67
CA GLY A 104 -0.43 -10.29 -6.79
C GLY A 104 0.26 -10.19 -5.43
N PHE A 105 1.51 -9.77 -5.41
CA PHE A 105 2.22 -9.49 -4.17
C PHE A 105 1.61 -8.29 -3.42
N TRP A 106 1.24 -7.23 -4.16
CA TRP A 106 0.52 -6.09 -3.58
C TRP A 106 -0.80 -6.51 -2.93
N TYR A 107 -1.60 -7.32 -3.63
CA TYR A 107 -2.84 -7.89 -3.08
C TYR A 107 -2.59 -8.65 -1.77
N PHE A 108 -1.59 -9.53 -1.77
CA PHE A 108 -1.20 -10.32 -0.60
C PHE A 108 -0.79 -9.43 0.58
N LEU A 109 0.04 -8.40 0.36
CA LEU A 109 0.44 -7.47 1.42
C LEU A 109 -0.75 -6.73 2.02
N MET A 110 -1.69 -6.28 1.19
CA MET A 110 -2.84 -5.49 1.63
C MET A 110 -3.88 -6.33 2.37
N THR A 111 -4.15 -7.55 1.90
CA THR A 111 -5.25 -8.38 2.41
C THR A 111 -4.81 -9.48 3.36
N GLY A 112 -3.58 -9.95 3.25
CA GLY A 112 -3.06 -11.16 3.91
C GLY A 112 -3.44 -12.46 3.19
N ASP A 113 -4.30 -12.39 2.17
CA ASP A 113 -4.72 -13.57 1.40
C ASP A 113 -3.84 -13.72 0.14
N VAL A 114 -3.47 -14.95 -0.18
CA VAL A 114 -2.79 -15.26 -1.45
C VAL A 114 -3.82 -15.16 -2.58
N PRO A 115 -3.64 -14.25 -3.56
CA PRO A 115 -4.60 -14.10 -4.64
C PRO A 115 -4.59 -15.29 -5.59
N THR A 116 -5.71 -15.54 -6.26
CA THR A 116 -5.72 -16.35 -7.48
C THR A 116 -5.04 -15.59 -8.62
N LYS A 117 -4.76 -16.29 -9.73
CA LYS A 117 -4.21 -15.65 -10.92
C LYS A 117 -5.15 -14.58 -11.49
N GLU A 118 -6.45 -14.86 -11.47
CA GLU A 118 -7.51 -13.96 -11.95
C GLU A 118 -7.58 -12.70 -11.08
N GLU A 119 -7.49 -12.84 -9.76
CA GLU A 119 -7.44 -11.70 -8.82
C GLU A 119 -6.19 -10.85 -9.04
N ALA A 120 -5.03 -11.46 -9.24
CA ALA A 120 -3.80 -10.72 -9.56
C ALA A 120 -3.94 -9.95 -10.89
N LEU A 121 -4.47 -10.59 -11.94
CA LEU A 121 -4.71 -9.95 -13.24
C LEU A 121 -5.75 -8.84 -13.17
N ALA A 122 -6.78 -8.97 -12.32
CA ALA A 122 -7.75 -7.90 -12.09
C ALA A 122 -7.09 -6.66 -11.48
N VAL A 123 -6.13 -6.84 -10.55
CA VAL A 123 -5.34 -5.72 -10.00
C VAL A 123 -4.44 -5.10 -11.07
N VAL A 124 -3.81 -5.90 -11.95
CA VAL A 124 -3.04 -5.39 -13.11
C VAL A 124 -3.93 -4.51 -13.99
N ALA A 125 -5.13 -4.96 -14.29
CA ALA A 125 -6.08 -4.21 -15.12
C ALA A 125 -6.51 -2.90 -14.46
N ASP A 126 -6.81 -2.93 -13.15
CA ASP A 126 -7.16 -1.74 -12.36
C ASP A 126 -6.01 -0.72 -12.32
N PHE A 127 -4.78 -1.15 -12.09
CA PHE A 127 -3.61 -0.27 -12.11
C PHE A 127 -3.39 0.36 -13.49
N LYS A 128 -3.48 -0.43 -14.56
CA LYS A 128 -3.37 0.08 -15.93
C LYS A 128 -4.44 1.12 -16.27
N ALA A 129 -5.67 0.88 -15.83
CA ALA A 129 -6.78 1.83 -16.07
C ALA A 129 -6.56 3.18 -15.35
N ARG A 130 -5.75 3.20 -14.28
CA ARG A 130 -5.44 4.39 -13.47
C ARG A 130 -4.06 4.99 -13.74
N ALA A 131 -3.26 4.41 -14.64
CA ALA A 131 -1.86 4.79 -14.86
C ALA A 131 -1.66 6.09 -15.64
N SER A 132 -2.71 6.86 -15.92
CA SER A 132 -2.57 8.13 -16.65
C SER A 132 -1.95 9.20 -15.75
N VAL A 133 -0.89 9.84 -16.25
CA VAL A 133 -0.23 10.97 -15.59
C VAL A 133 -0.69 12.27 -16.24
N PRO A 134 -1.20 13.26 -15.47
CA PRO A 134 -1.64 14.53 -16.02
C PRO A 134 -0.52 15.28 -16.75
N LYS A 135 -0.87 15.97 -17.83
CA LYS A 135 0.11 16.69 -18.68
C LYS A 135 0.96 17.69 -17.88
N TYR A 136 0.36 18.42 -16.95
CA TYR A 136 1.07 19.42 -16.15
C TYR A 136 2.24 18.85 -15.35
N VAL A 137 2.21 17.56 -14.97
CA VAL A 137 3.33 16.90 -14.28
C VAL A 137 4.57 16.86 -15.18
N PHE A 138 4.39 16.53 -16.46
CA PHE A 138 5.48 16.56 -17.43
C PHE A 138 5.98 17.99 -17.69
N ASP A 139 5.09 18.98 -17.63
CA ASP A 139 5.48 20.39 -17.79
C ASP A 139 6.33 20.86 -16.59
N VAL A 140 5.97 20.46 -15.37
CA VAL A 140 6.81 20.66 -14.15
C VAL A 140 8.20 20.03 -14.32
N LEU A 141 8.25 18.75 -14.76
CA LEU A 141 9.53 18.06 -14.96
C LEU A 141 10.39 18.73 -16.04
N ARG A 142 9.79 19.22 -17.12
CA ARG A 142 10.54 19.92 -18.18
C ARG A 142 11.07 21.29 -17.74
N ALA A 143 10.42 21.94 -16.77
CA ALA A 143 10.87 23.20 -16.20
C ALA A 143 12.07 23.04 -15.22
N MET A 144 12.33 21.84 -14.75
CA MET A 144 13.47 21.57 -13.88
C MET A 144 14.79 21.57 -14.66
N PRO A 145 15.90 22.01 -14.06
CA PRO A 145 17.23 21.88 -14.66
C PRO A 145 17.55 20.45 -15.07
N ARG A 146 18.20 20.27 -16.22
CA ARG A 146 18.48 18.93 -16.78
C ARG A 146 19.49 18.11 -15.95
N ASP A 147 20.28 18.76 -15.15
CA ASP A 147 21.26 18.19 -14.21
C ASP A 147 20.66 17.89 -12.82
N SER A 148 19.36 18.09 -12.65
CA SER A 148 18.66 17.76 -11.41
C SER A 148 18.75 16.25 -11.12
N HIS A 149 18.94 15.92 -9.83
CA HIS A 149 18.98 14.52 -9.42
C HIS A 149 17.64 13.81 -9.74
N PRO A 150 17.63 12.61 -10.37
CA PRO A 150 16.42 11.92 -10.80
C PRO A 150 15.40 11.69 -9.66
N MET A 151 15.86 11.40 -8.44
CA MET A 151 14.97 11.21 -7.29
C MET A 151 14.32 12.52 -6.82
N ALA A 152 15.00 13.66 -6.97
CA ALA A 152 14.39 14.97 -6.71
C ALA A 152 13.30 15.28 -7.74
N MET A 153 13.55 14.98 -9.01
CA MET A 153 12.55 15.10 -10.08
C MET A 153 11.35 14.19 -9.83
N PHE A 154 11.57 12.93 -9.48
CA PHE A 154 10.52 11.98 -9.14
C PHE A 154 9.67 12.46 -7.96
N SER A 155 10.30 12.93 -6.88
CA SER A 155 9.60 13.48 -5.72
C SER A 155 8.76 14.72 -6.08
N ALA A 156 9.29 15.62 -6.90
CA ALA A 156 8.57 16.80 -7.39
C ALA A 156 7.35 16.41 -8.24
N ALA A 157 7.49 15.38 -9.11
CA ALA A 157 6.39 14.85 -9.91
C ALA A 157 5.27 14.28 -9.02
N ILE A 158 5.61 13.45 -8.02
CA ILE A 158 4.64 12.90 -7.07
C ILE A 158 3.93 14.01 -6.29
N LEU A 159 4.68 14.97 -5.76
CA LEU A 159 4.10 16.11 -5.01
C LEU A 159 3.19 16.96 -5.88
N SER A 160 3.52 17.19 -7.16
CA SER A 160 2.68 17.96 -8.07
C SER A 160 1.32 17.28 -8.35
N MET A 161 1.22 15.95 -8.23
CA MET A 161 -0.03 15.20 -8.37
C MET A 161 -0.93 15.23 -7.13
N GLN A 162 -0.53 15.88 -6.05
CA GLN A 162 -1.31 15.96 -4.81
C GLN A 162 -2.75 16.43 -5.04
N ARG A 163 -2.98 17.37 -5.97
CA ARG A 163 -4.31 17.85 -6.32
C ARG A 163 -5.26 16.76 -6.89
N GLU A 164 -4.72 15.69 -7.45
CA GLU A 164 -5.49 14.55 -7.98
C GLU A 164 -5.90 13.56 -6.87
N SER A 165 -5.44 13.78 -5.64
CA SER A 165 -5.68 12.89 -4.52
C SER A 165 -7.15 12.89 -4.09
N LEU A 166 -7.82 11.77 -4.27
CA LEU A 166 -9.18 11.56 -3.77
C LEU A 166 -9.23 11.65 -2.24
N PHE A 167 -8.17 11.23 -1.55
CA PHE A 167 -8.08 11.35 -0.09
C PHE A 167 -8.12 12.82 0.35
N VAL A 168 -7.32 13.68 -0.28
CA VAL A 168 -7.28 15.12 0.04
C VAL A 168 -8.65 15.74 -0.21
N LYS A 169 -9.28 15.42 -1.33
CA LYS A 169 -10.64 15.92 -1.65
C LYS A 169 -11.63 15.52 -0.55
N ARG A 170 -11.71 14.24 -0.22
CA ARG A 170 -12.63 13.71 0.80
C ARG A 170 -12.34 14.27 2.19
N TYR A 171 -11.05 14.40 2.55
CA TYR A 171 -10.64 14.98 3.82
C TYR A 171 -11.09 16.44 3.95
N ASN A 172 -10.96 17.22 2.88
CA ASN A 172 -11.45 18.62 2.85
C ASN A 172 -12.98 18.72 2.89
N GLU A 173 -13.69 17.70 2.41
CA GLU A 173 -15.15 17.56 2.53
C GLU A 173 -15.61 17.10 3.93
N GLY A 174 -14.67 16.88 4.87
CA GLY A 174 -14.96 16.50 6.27
C GLY A 174 -14.86 15.02 6.60
N MET A 175 -14.36 14.20 5.68
CA MET A 175 -14.11 12.77 5.96
C MET A 175 -13.07 12.61 7.07
N LYS A 176 -13.33 11.79 8.06
CA LYS A 176 -12.36 11.47 9.10
C LYS A 176 -11.28 10.53 8.58
N LYS A 177 -10.05 10.64 9.12
CA LYS A 177 -8.90 9.76 8.74
C LYS A 177 -9.17 8.27 8.94
N THR A 178 -10.18 7.92 9.72
CA THR A 178 -10.56 6.54 10.04
C THR A 178 -11.74 6.03 9.22
N GLU A 179 -12.27 6.84 8.33
CA GLU A 179 -13.33 6.52 7.36
C GLU A 179 -12.73 6.24 5.98
#